data_09fa37064ce726eb122451b6f758fdf6
#
_entry.id   09fa37064ce726eb122451b6f758fdf6
#
_cell.length_a   1.000
_cell.length_b   1.000
_cell.length_c   1.000
_cell.angle_alpha   90.00
_cell.angle_beta   90.00
_cell.angle_gamma   90.00
#
_symmetry.space_group_name_H-M   'P 1'
#
loop_
_entity.id
_entity.type
_entity.pdbx_description
1 polymer ?
#
loop_
_entity_poly.entity_id
_entity_poly.type
_entity_poly.pdbx_seq_one_letter_code
_entity_poly.pdbx_strand_id
1 'polypeptide(L)'
;GMQDPGSIMPLNGRLLEHRVYSNGTTLKQKTVTQYKCEQLPDYLLGFKVSTGYPPYNYRIDQYHVAPAVVFDTLYAAVGGRTICHPKKTEYDYHWRNYQILQTTTTESEKKRSHHISYTIDYSTSYYKDAVEKYNYVSTPVEEEICVNDDYYGTKKVCHIHYQNEMLSPWKEYEFYGEKILKDHPTFDGGENLNKEKPEITYQTYDKSGC
;
A
#
# COMPACT_ATOMS: atom_id res chain seq x y z
N GLY A 1 -29.70 -16.97 -2.32
CA GLY A 1 -30.07 -15.56 -2.32
C GLY A 1 -30.05 -15.01 -3.73
N MET A 2 -31.06 -14.26 -4.13
CA MET A 2 -31.04 -13.58 -5.42
C MET A 2 -29.99 -12.45 -5.37
N GLN A 3 -29.08 -12.44 -6.31
CA GLN A 3 -28.23 -11.26 -6.55
C GLN A 3 -29.10 -10.15 -7.13
N ASP A 4 -28.91 -8.94 -6.66
CA ASP A 4 -29.54 -7.78 -7.29
C ASP A 4 -28.97 -7.63 -8.71
N PRO A 5 -29.79 -7.65 -9.76
CA PRO A 5 -29.32 -7.47 -11.15
C PRO A 5 -28.69 -6.10 -11.41
N GLY A 6 -28.72 -5.20 -10.43
CA GLY A 6 -28.03 -3.90 -10.45
C GLY A 6 -26.66 -3.92 -9.79
N SER A 7 -26.03 -5.08 -9.55
CA SER A 7 -24.68 -5.11 -8.96
C SER A 7 -23.71 -4.34 -9.86
N ILE A 8 -23.20 -3.23 -9.33
CA ILE A 8 -22.23 -2.37 -9.97
C ILE A 8 -21.00 -3.24 -10.28
N MET A 9 -20.60 -3.33 -11.56
CA MET A 9 -19.35 -4.00 -11.89
C MET A 9 -18.20 -3.32 -11.13
N PRO A 10 -17.36 -4.08 -10.41
CA PRO A 10 -16.34 -3.50 -9.53
C PRO A 10 -15.37 -2.53 -10.22
N LEU A 11 -15.25 -2.63 -11.55
CA LEU A 11 -14.35 -1.80 -12.36
C LEU A 11 -15.02 -0.54 -12.95
N ASN A 12 -16.32 -0.33 -12.74
CA ASN A 12 -17.00 0.85 -13.25
C ASN A 12 -16.36 2.14 -12.71
N GLY A 13 -16.06 3.08 -13.60
CA GLY A 13 -15.42 4.35 -13.26
C GLY A 13 -13.91 4.26 -12.99
N ARG A 14 -13.27 3.11 -13.15
CA ARG A 14 -11.82 2.97 -13.03
C ARG A 14 -11.11 3.36 -14.31
N LEU A 15 -10.06 4.17 -14.19
CA LEU A 15 -9.26 4.61 -15.32
C LEU A 15 -8.32 3.49 -15.78
N LEU A 16 -8.61 2.90 -16.94
CA LEU A 16 -7.80 1.81 -17.50
C LEU A 16 -6.63 2.31 -18.32
N GLU A 17 -6.83 3.42 -19.04
CA GLU A 17 -5.80 4.00 -19.89
C GLU A 17 -5.86 5.52 -19.86
N HIS A 18 -4.70 6.15 -19.79
CA HIS A 18 -4.52 7.59 -19.87
C HIS A 18 -3.42 7.91 -20.89
N ARG A 19 -3.69 8.90 -21.76
CA ARG A 19 -2.73 9.36 -22.77
C ARG A 19 -2.57 10.87 -22.69
N VAL A 20 -1.32 11.31 -22.73
CA VAL A 20 -0.95 12.73 -22.77
C VAL A 20 -0.34 13.05 -24.11
N TYR A 21 -0.83 14.11 -24.76
CA TYR A 21 -0.34 14.58 -26.03
C TYR A 21 0.22 16.00 -25.92
N SER A 22 1.28 16.30 -26.69
CA SER A 22 1.68 17.70 -26.97
C SER A 22 1.06 18.17 -28.28
N ASN A 23 0.64 19.42 -28.31
CA ASN A 23 0.05 20.04 -29.51
C ASN A 23 -1.10 19.23 -30.14
N GLY A 24 -1.83 18.46 -29.32
CA GLY A 24 -2.99 17.68 -29.72
C GLY A 24 -2.71 16.41 -30.52
N THR A 25 -1.51 16.19 -31.01
CA THR A 25 -1.20 15.07 -31.91
C THR A 25 -0.02 14.17 -31.47
N THR A 26 1.00 14.73 -30.86
CA THR A 26 2.20 13.98 -30.51
C THR A 26 2.05 13.34 -29.13
N LEU A 27 1.97 12.00 -29.06
CA LEU A 27 1.90 11.25 -27.81
C LEU A 27 3.18 11.45 -27.01
N LYS A 28 3.04 11.86 -25.74
CA LYS A 28 4.13 12.10 -24.79
C LYS A 28 4.17 11.07 -23.67
N GLN A 29 3.01 10.62 -23.23
CA GLN A 29 2.92 9.62 -22.17
C GLN A 29 1.70 8.74 -22.40
N LYS A 30 1.83 7.48 -22.09
CA LYS A 30 0.74 6.51 -22.04
C LYS A 30 0.84 5.74 -20.73
N THR A 31 -0.22 5.75 -19.93
CA THR A 31 -0.34 4.96 -18.71
C THR A 31 -1.48 3.98 -18.88
N VAL A 32 -1.22 2.70 -18.63
CA VAL A 32 -2.22 1.62 -18.65
C VAL A 32 -2.25 0.97 -17.27
N THR A 33 -3.44 0.89 -16.67
CA THR A 33 -3.64 0.29 -15.35
C THR A 33 -4.45 -0.98 -15.47
N GLN A 34 -3.90 -2.06 -14.95
CA GLN A 34 -4.60 -3.32 -14.73
C GLN A 34 -5.00 -3.40 -13.26
N TYR A 35 -6.25 -3.73 -13.00
CA TYR A 35 -6.79 -3.82 -11.65
C TYR A 35 -6.92 -5.28 -11.20
N LYS A 36 -6.61 -5.53 -9.94
CA LYS A 36 -7.02 -6.73 -9.22
C LYS A 36 -8.39 -6.44 -8.59
N CYS A 37 -9.30 -7.39 -8.73
CA CYS A 37 -10.61 -7.35 -8.11
C CYS A 37 -10.73 -8.62 -7.25
N GLU A 38 -10.81 -8.45 -5.95
CA GLU A 38 -10.87 -9.53 -4.99
C GLU A 38 -12.16 -9.40 -4.17
N GLN A 39 -12.98 -10.43 -4.21
CA GLN A 39 -14.20 -10.48 -3.41
C GLN A 39 -13.83 -10.64 -1.94
N LEU A 40 -14.36 -9.78 -1.09
CA LEU A 40 -14.16 -9.86 0.35
C LEU A 40 -14.99 -11.02 0.93
N PRO A 41 -14.52 -11.65 2.01
CA PRO A 41 -15.25 -12.75 2.64
C PRO A 41 -16.59 -12.31 3.22
N ASP A 42 -16.68 -11.04 3.62
CA ASP A 42 -17.89 -10.47 4.20
C ASP A 42 -18.79 -9.85 3.15
N TYR A 43 -20.06 -9.81 3.44
CA TYR A 43 -21.08 -9.16 2.62
C TYR A 43 -21.99 -8.28 3.47
N LEU A 44 -22.59 -7.28 2.85
CA LEU A 44 -23.61 -6.46 3.46
C LEU A 44 -25.00 -7.04 3.13
N LEU A 45 -25.94 -6.89 4.07
CA LEU A 45 -27.34 -7.17 3.83
C LEU A 45 -28.03 -5.86 3.43
N GLY A 46 -28.49 -5.80 2.20
CA GLY A 46 -29.38 -4.76 1.73
C GLY A 46 -30.83 -5.12 2.02
N PHE A 47 -31.66 -4.10 2.18
CA PHE A 47 -33.09 -4.24 2.42
C PHE A 47 -33.85 -3.50 1.32
N LYS A 48 -34.73 -4.21 0.64
CA LYS A 48 -35.54 -3.63 -0.44
C LYS A 48 -37.03 -3.70 -0.10
N VAL A 49 -37.65 -2.55 -0.19
CA VAL A 49 -39.13 -2.43 -0.10
C VAL A 49 -39.64 -2.10 -1.50
N SER A 50 -40.55 -2.90 -2.01
CA SER A 50 -41.19 -2.69 -3.30
C SER A 50 -42.71 -2.71 -3.14
N THR A 51 -43.40 -1.84 -3.87
CA THR A 51 -44.88 -1.77 -3.85
C THR A 51 -45.45 -3.09 -4.37
N GLY A 52 -46.28 -3.76 -3.56
CA GLY A 52 -46.96 -5.01 -3.92
C GLY A 52 -46.19 -6.30 -3.59
N TYR A 53 -44.99 -6.21 -3.00
CA TYR A 53 -44.23 -7.37 -2.56
C TYR A 53 -43.78 -7.21 -1.09
N PRO A 54 -43.69 -8.32 -0.32
CA PRO A 54 -43.11 -8.22 1.02
C PRO A 54 -41.68 -7.75 0.96
N PRO A 55 -41.23 -6.98 1.98
CA PRO A 55 -39.82 -6.57 2.06
C PRO A 55 -38.92 -7.80 2.11
N TYR A 56 -37.77 -7.72 1.43
CA TYR A 56 -36.78 -8.81 1.44
C TYR A 56 -35.36 -8.30 1.58
N ASN A 57 -34.52 -9.14 2.17
CA ASN A 57 -33.10 -8.90 2.27
C ASN A 57 -32.39 -9.46 1.03
N TYR A 58 -31.39 -8.75 0.57
CA TYR A 58 -30.51 -9.22 -0.50
C TYR A 58 -29.05 -9.06 -0.09
N ARG A 59 -28.20 -9.90 -0.67
CA ARG A 59 -26.76 -9.87 -0.42
C ARG A 59 -26.10 -8.82 -1.31
N ILE A 60 -25.24 -7.99 -0.73
CA ILE A 60 -24.36 -7.08 -1.44
C ILE A 60 -22.94 -7.58 -1.23
N ASP A 61 -22.34 -8.15 -2.28
CA ASP A 61 -20.96 -8.57 -2.24
C ASP A 61 -20.02 -7.37 -2.25
N GLN A 62 -19.01 -7.42 -1.40
CA GLN A 62 -17.98 -6.39 -1.31
C GLN A 62 -16.74 -6.83 -2.07
N TYR A 63 -16.05 -5.87 -2.69
CA TYR A 63 -14.85 -6.11 -3.46
C TYR A 63 -13.76 -5.12 -3.06
N HIS A 64 -12.54 -5.63 -2.87
CA HIS A 64 -11.34 -4.81 -2.90
C HIS A 64 -10.88 -4.67 -4.34
N VAL A 65 -10.84 -3.44 -4.84
CA VAL A 65 -10.42 -3.13 -6.22
C VAL A 65 -9.26 -2.15 -6.18
N ALA A 66 -8.10 -2.63 -6.58
CA ALA A 66 -6.88 -1.85 -6.56
C ALA A 66 -6.00 -2.11 -7.80
N PRO A 67 -5.12 -1.17 -8.19
CA PRO A 67 -4.16 -1.41 -9.24
C PRO A 67 -3.30 -2.64 -8.95
N ALA A 68 -3.21 -3.57 -9.88
CA ALA A 68 -2.29 -4.71 -9.80
C ALA A 68 -1.00 -4.40 -10.55
N VAL A 69 -1.14 -3.84 -11.76
CA VAL A 69 0.00 -3.47 -12.59
C VAL A 69 -0.27 -2.14 -13.26
N VAL A 70 0.71 -1.25 -13.25
CA VAL A 70 0.70 0.01 -13.99
C VAL A 70 1.86 0.00 -14.98
N PHE A 71 1.54 0.16 -16.25
CA PHE A 71 2.51 0.38 -17.31
C PHE A 71 2.52 1.86 -17.65
N ASP A 72 3.65 2.52 -17.43
CA ASP A 72 3.85 3.92 -17.79
C ASP A 72 4.94 4.01 -18.88
N THR A 73 4.63 4.66 -19.98
CA THR A 73 5.55 4.79 -21.11
C THR A 73 5.70 6.25 -21.48
N LEU A 74 6.91 6.76 -21.37
CA LEU A 74 7.29 8.09 -21.84
C LEU A 74 7.81 7.99 -23.28
N TYR A 75 7.41 8.96 -24.10
CA TYR A 75 7.82 9.06 -25.50
C TYR A 75 8.62 10.34 -25.73
N ALA A 76 9.84 10.20 -26.20
CA ALA A 76 10.72 11.32 -26.55
C ALA A 76 11.09 11.26 -28.04
N ALA A 77 11.11 12.41 -28.71
CA ALA A 77 11.61 12.53 -30.07
C ALA A 77 13.08 12.97 -30.02
N VAL A 78 13.97 12.12 -30.52
CA VAL A 78 15.40 12.41 -30.59
C VAL A 78 15.90 12.09 -31.99
N GLY A 79 16.44 13.09 -32.67
CA GLY A 79 16.99 12.92 -34.03
C GLY A 79 15.95 12.42 -35.05
N GLY A 80 14.68 12.83 -34.94
CA GLY A 80 13.59 12.39 -35.82
C GLY A 80 13.06 10.97 -35.53
N ARG A 81 13.55 10.31 -34.50
CA ARG A 81 13.07 8.99 -34.05
C ARG A 81 12.32 9.12 -32.73
N THR A 82 11.28 8.32 -32.55
CA THR A 82 10.58 8.19 -31.26
C THR A 82 11.27 7.16 -30.41
N ILE A 83 11.71 7.56 -29.24
CA ILE A 83 12.30 6.68 -28.23
C ILE A 83 11.22 6.46 -27.15
N CYS A 84 11.06 5.20 -26.71
CA CYS A 84 10.12 4.83 -25.66
C CYS A 84 10.88 4.44 -24.39
N HIS A 85 10.46 4.96 -23.26
CA HIS A 85 10.96 4.61 -21.94
C HIS A 85 9.83 3.94 -21.14
N PRO A 86 9.74 2.60 -21.20
CA PRO A 86 8.72 1.86 -20.45
C PRO A 86 9.12 1.72 -18.99
N LYS A 87 8.14 1.88 -18.11
CA LYS A 87 8.23 1.61 -16.69
C LYS A 87 7.03 0.76 -16.30
N LYS A 88 7.27 -0.35 -15.63
CA LYS A 88 6.25 -1.24 -15.07
C LYS A 88 6.28 -1.11 -13.55
N THR A 89 5.12 -0.94 -12.92
CA THR A 89 4.97 -0.99 -11.46
C THR A 89 3.93 -2.05 -11.12
N GLU A 90 4.30 -2.99 -10.30
CA GLU A 90 3.46 -4.07 -9.79
C GLU A 90 3.16 -3.79 -8.33
N TYR A 91 1.94 -4.11 -7.89
CA TYR A 91 1.46 -3.87 -6.55
C TYR A 91 0.95 -5.17 -5.94
N ASP A 92 1.45 -5.51 -4.75
CA ASP A 92 0.89 -6.55 -3.91
C ASP A 92 0.25 -5.91 -2.69
N TYR A 93 -0.86 -6.50 -2.24
CA TYR A 93 -1.65 -5.99 -1.12
C TYR A 93 -1.68 -6.99 0.01
N HIS A 94 -1.59 -6.47 1.21
CA HIS A 94 -1.69 -7.26 2.42
C HIS A 94 -3.12 -7.81 2.57
N TRP A 95 -3.24 -9.12 2.75
CA TRP A 95 -4.52 -9.84 2.72
C TRP A 95 -5.49 -9.51 3.86
N ARG A 96 -5.01 -8.93 4.96
CA ARG A 96 -5.83 -8.60 6.13
C ARG A 96 -6.29 -7.15 6.16
N ASN A 97 -5.45 -6.20 5.78
CA ASN A 97 -5.76 -4.76 5.86
C ASN A 97 -5.87 -4.08 4.50
N TYR A 98 -5.61 -4.82 3.39
CA TYR A 98 -5.69 -4.35 2.01
C TYR A 98 -4.79 -3.14 1.67
N GLN A 99 -3.83 -2.84 2.52
CA GLN A 99 -2.81 -1.84 2.24
C GLN A 99 -1.74 -2.41 1.31
N ILE A 100 -0.95 -1.55 0.69
CA ILE A 100 0.15 -1.98 -0.18
C ILE A 100 1.20 -2.71 0.67
N LEU A 101 1.36 -3.99 0.41
CA LEU A 101 2.41 -4.81 1.02
C LEU A 101 3.73 -4.61 0.31
N GLN A 102 3.69 -4.60 -1.03
CA GLN A 102 4.88 -4.46 -1.85
C GLN A 102 4.58 -3.71 -3.13
N THR A 103 5.53 -2.86 -3.53
CA THR A 103 5.59 -2.32 -4.89
C THR A 103 6.88 -2.79 -5.56
N THR A 104 6.77 -3.24 -6.82
CA THR A 104 7.94 -3.59 -7.63
C THR A 104 7.93 -2.76 -8.89
N THR A 105 8.94 -1.91 -9.06
CA THR A 105 9.12 -1.06 -10.23
C THR A 105 10.25 -1.61 -11.08
N THR A 106 9.97 -1.84 -12.36
CA THR A 106 10.96 -2.24 -13.37
C THR A 106 11.05 -1.14 -14.42
N GLU A 107 12.24 -0.62 -14.61
CA GLU A 107 12.56 0.38 -15.62
C GLU A 107 13.85 -0.04 -16.35
N SER A 108 13.75 -0.29 -17.64
CA SER A 108 14.81 -0.93 -18.42
C SER A 108 15.23 -2.27 -17.80
N GLU A 109 16.46 -2.38 -17.29
CA GLU A 109 16.98 -3.60 -16.63
C GLU A 109 17.04 -3.48 -15.10
N LYS A 110 16.61 -2.33 -14.55
CA LYS A 110 16.63 -2.09 -13.11
C LYS A 110 15.32 -2.45 -12.49
N LYS A 111 15.37 -3.30 -11.47
CA LYS A 111 14.23 -3.66 -10.62
C LYS A 111 14.41 -3.05 -9.25
N ARG A 112 13.41 -2.36 -8.75
CA ARG A 112 13.37 -1.84 -7.38
C ARG A 112 12.09 -2.31 -6.72
N SER A 113 12.21 -2.99 -5.60
CA SER A 113 11.09 -3.36 -4.77
C SER A 113 11.09 -2.58 -3.45
N HIS A 114 9.90 -2.28 -2.96
CA HIS A 114 9.67 -1.62 -1.71
C HIS A 114 8.60 -2.42 -0.97
N HIS A 115 8.97 -3.03 0.14
CA HIS A 115 8.10 -3.83 0.99
C HIS A 115 7.76 -3.06 2.26
N ILE A 116 6.51 -3.14 2.72
CA ILE A 116 6.01 -2.45 3.91
C ILE A 116 5.40 -3.47 4.86
N SER A 117 5.89 -3.49 6.09
CA SER A 117 5.30 -4.28 7.18
C SER A 117 4.48 -3.37 8.09
N TYR A 118 3.33 -3.86 8.52
CA TYR A 118 2.38 -3.11 9.34
C TYR A 118 2.30 -3.66 10.76
N THR A 119 1.70 -2.91 11.67
CA THR A 119 1.47 -3.33 13.06
C THR A 119 0.85 -4.72 13.18
N ILE A 120 -0.02 -5.08 12.22
CA ILE A 120 -0.73 -6.37 12.17
C ILE A 120 0.21 -7.57 11.91
N ASP A 121 1.42 -7.33 11.41
CA ASP A 121 2.41 -8.37 11.11
C ASP A 121 3.25 -8.75 12.34
N TYR A 122 3.17 -7.97 13.40
CA TYR A 122 3.95 -8.17 14.61
C TYR A 122 3.13 -8.80 15.73
N SER A 123 3.69 -9.86 16.34
CA SER A 123 3.05 -10.61 17.43
C SER A 123 3.47 -10.14 18.82
N THR A 124 4.31 -9.10 18.91
CA THR A 124 4.72 -8.55 20.22
C THR A 124 3.51 -8.02 20.97
N SER A 125 3.54 -8.12 22.30
CA SER A 125 2.42 -7.71 23.16
C SER A 125 1.98 -6.27 22.89
N TYR A 126 2.94 -5.41 22.60
CA TYR A 126 2.71 -4.00 22.33
C TYR A 126 1.86 -3.77 21.06
N TYR A 127 2.30 -4.30 19.90
CA TYR A 127 1.54 -4.14 18.65
C TYR A 127 0.29 -5.00 18.63
N LYS A 128 0.30 -6.16 19.28
CA LYS A 128 -0.90 -6.97 19.44
C LYS A 128 -2.02 -6.20 20.15
N ASP A 129 -1.69 -5.52 21.24
CA ASP A 129 -2.66 -4.67 21.95
C ASP A 129 -3.13 -3.50 21.07
N ALA A 130 -2.23 -2.87 20.31
CA ALA A 130 -2.59 -1.81 19.39
C ALA A 130 -3.60 -2.28 18.32
N VAL A 131 -3.41 -3.46 17.77
CA VAL A 131 -4.32 -4.06 16.79
C VAL A 131 -5.65 -4.49 17.41
N GLU A 132 -5.60 -5.26 18.51
CA GLU A 132 -6.80 -5.90 19.08
C GLU A 132 -7.70 -4.91 19.84
N LYS A 133 -7.13 -3.95 20.57
CA LYS A 133 -7.89 -3.02 21.38
C LYS A 133 -8.25 -1.73 20.65
N TYR A 134 -7.36 -1.26 19.75
CA TYR A 134 -7.47 0.06 19.14
C TYR A 134 -7.58 0.04 17.62
N ASN A 135 -7.58 -1.16 17.01
CA ASN A 135 -7.72 -1.35 15.56
C ASN A 135 -6.65 -0.66 14.70
N TYR A 136 -5.43 -0.52 15.21
CA TYR A 136 -4.29 0.02 14.45
C TYR A 136 -3.69 -1.03 13.51
N VAL A 137 -4.45 -1.46 12.52
CA VAL A 137 -4.08 -2.56 11.62
C VAL A 137 -3.20 -2.14 10.44
N SER A 138 -3.18 -0.84 10.12
CA SER A 138 -2.56 -0.30 8.90
C SER A 138 -1.44 0.70 9.18
N THR A 139 -0.91 0.74 10.40
CA THR A 139 0.21 1.63 10.73
C THR A 139 1.51 1.00 10.24
N PRO A 140 2.26 1.66 9.34
CA PRO A 140 3.55 1.15 8.88
C PRO A 140 4.56 1.09 10.02
N VAL A 141 5.31 0.00 10.11
CA VAL A 141 6.34 -0.23 11.14
C VAL A 141 7.70 -0.36 10.51
N GLU A 142 7.79 -1.04 9.37
CA GLU A 142 9.04 -1.27 8.68
C GLU A 142 8.83 -1.15 7.17
N GLU A 143 9.81 -0.53 6.51
CA GLU A 143 9.89 -0.42 5.07
C GLU A 143 11.24 -0.95 4.60
N GLU A 144 11.26 -1.87 3.65
CA GLU A 144 12.47 -2.44 3.07
C GLU A 144 12.56 -2.07 1.59
N ILE A 145 13.76 -1.73 1.15
CA ILE A 145 14.05 -1.40 -0.24
C ILE A 145 15.09 -2.38 -0.76
N CYS A 146 14.78 -3.04 -1.89
CA CYS A 146 15.71 -3.86 -2.62
C CYS A 146 15.93 -3.29 -4.03
N VAL A 147 17.13 -3.44 -4.56
CA VAL A 147 17.49 -3.06 -5.93
C VAL A 147 18.10 -4.29 -6.61
N ASN A 148 17.50 -4.72 -7.72
CA ASN A 148 17.86 -5.95 -8.44
C ASN A 148 17.89 -7.19 -7.52
N ASP A 149 16.90 -7.29 -6.64
CA ASP A 149 16.72 -8.32 -5.61
C ASP A 149 17.80 -8.31 -4.50
N ASP A 150 18.76 -7.38 -4.53
CA ASP A 150 19.68 -7.14 -3.43
C ASP A 150 19.07 -6.13 -2.45
N TYR A 151 19.20 -6.42 -1.16
CA TYR A 151 18.77 -5.52 -0.11
C TYR A 151 19.57 -4.21 -0.15
N TYR A 152 18.88 -3.07 -0.19
CA TYR A 152 19.49 -1.76 -0.31
C TYR A 152 19.35 -0.92 0.96
N GLY A 153 18.23 -1.01 1.65
CA GLY A 153 18.00 -0.23 2.86
C GLY A 153 16.67 -0.53 3.53
N THR A 154 16.55 -0.08 4.77
CA THR A 154 15.32 -0.19 5.56
C THR A 154 15.06 1.07 6.34
N LYS A 155 13.78 1.38 6.54
CA LYS A 155 13.29 2.35 7.51
C LYS A 155 12.46 1.61 8.54
N LYS A 156 12.71 1.87 9.82
CA LYS A 156 11.94 1.30 10.94
C LYS A 156 11.38 2.42 11.79
N VAL A 157 10.13 2.30 12.16
CA VAL A 157 9.44 3.29 13.00
C VAL A 157 8.94 2.61 14.27
N CYS A 158 9.54 2.98 15.40
CA CYS A 158 9.04 2.59 16.71
C CYS A 158 7.90 3.51 17.10
N HIS A 159 6.80 2.96 17.54
CA HIS A 159 5.63 3.71 17.99
C HIS A 159 5.47 3.60 19.52
N ILE A 160 4.83 4.61 20.10
CA ILE A 160 4.39 4.60 21.49
C ILE A 160 2.90 4.92 21.58
N HIS A 161 2.25 4.40 22.61
CA HIS A 161 0.93 4.90 23.00
C HIS A 161 1.11 6.26 23.69
N TYR A 162 0.51 7.26 23.09
CA TYR A 162 0.50 8.61 23.63
C TYR A 162 -0.89 8.98 24.18
N GLN A 163 -1.08 10.18 24.65
CA GLN A 163 -2.33 10.63 25.27
C GLN A 163 -3.55 10.19 24.44
N ASN A 164 -4.57 9.62 25.11
CA ASN A 164 -5.77 9.01 24.50
C ASN A 164 -5.51 7.70 23.72
N GLU A 165 -4.45 6.98 24.05
CA GLU A 165 -4.16 5.65 23.50
C GLU A 165 -3.91 5.64 21.98
N MET A 166 -3.60 6.79 21.39
CA MET A 166 -3.17 6.86 19.99
C MET A 166 -1.77 6.29 19.83
N LEU A 167 -1.58 5.52 18.77
CA LEU A 167 -0.27 5.02 18.37
C LEU A 167 0.45 6.09 17.56
N SER A 168 1.52 6.63 18.09
CA SER A 168 2.28 7.72 17.47
C SER A 168 3.73 7.34 17.25
N PRO A 169 4.39 7.81 16.19
CA PRO A 169 5.82 7.59 15.99
C PRO A 169 6.62 8.11 17.18
N TRP A 170 7.61 7.35 17.60
CA TRP A 170 8.51 7.74 18.68
C TRP A 170 9.93 7.89 18.20
N LYS A 171 10.45 6.88 17.50
CA LYS A 171 11.81 6.87 16.95
C LYS A 171 11.78 6.31 15.54
N GLU A 172 12.53 6.92 14.66
CA GLU A 172 12.75 6.43 13.32
C GLU A 172 14.22 6.09 13.12
N TYR A 173 14.46 4.97 12.46
CA TYR A 173 15.76 4.47 12.11
C TYR A 173 15.81 4.25 10.60
N GLU A 174 16.82 4.79 9.97
CA GLU A 174 17.07 4.59 8.55
C GLU A 174 18.45 3.98 8.34
N PHE A 175 18.50 2.95 7.51
CA PHE A 175 19.70 2.20 7.22
C PHE A 175 19.82 2.05 5.71
N TYR A 176 20.97 2.45 5.15
CA TYR A 176 21.23 2.35 3.70
C TYR A 176 22.65 1.83 3.42
N GLY A 177 22.79 1.05 2.32
CA GLY A 177 24.06 0.64 1.76
C GLY A 177 24.65 -0.66 2.31
N GLU A 178 25.87 -0.99 1.89
CA GLU A 178 26.53 -2.28 2.13
C GLU A 178 26.73 -2.66 3.61
N LYS A 179 26.79 -1.70 4.50
CA LYS A 179 27.00 -1.94 5.92
C LYS A 179 25.85 -2.71 6.56
N ILE A 180 24.67 -2.63 5.99
CA ILE A 180 23.44 -3.22 6.51
C ILE A 180 23.33 -4.71 6.20
N LEU A 181 23.96 -5.16 5.10
CA LEU A 181 23.92 -6.57 4.69
C LEU A 181 24.52 -7.54 5.71
N LYS A 182 25.39 -7.05 6.61
CA LYS A 182 26.08 -7.88 7.62
C LYS A 182 25.40 -7.87 8.98
N ASP A 183 24.71 -6.80 9.33
CA ASP A 183 24.18 -6.57 10.68
C ASP A 183 22.70 -6.13 10.65
N HIS A 184 21.88 -6.76 9.80
CA HIS A 184 20.44 -6.47 9.74
C HIS A 184 19.81 -6.71 11.12
N PRO A 185 19.49 -5.65 11.89
CA PRO A 185 18.92 -5.84 13.20
C PRO A 185 17.53 -6.46 13.07
N THR A 186 17.31 -7.59 13.71
CA THR A 186 15.97 -8.15 13.82
C THR A 186 15.11 -7.19 14.62
N PHE A 187 14.03 -6.73 14.00
CA PHE A 187 13.07 -5.84 14.63
C PHE A 187 11.97 -6.67 15.29
N ASP A 188 11.80 -6.47 16.58
CA ASP A 188 10.79 -7.16 17.39
C ASP A 188 9.81 -6.20 18.07
N GLY A 189 9.44 -5.14 17.38
CA GLY A 189 8.51 -4.14 17.91
C GLY A 189 9.15 -3.01 18.70
N GLY A 190 10.48 -2.83 18.62
CA GLY A 190 11.17 -1.65 19.15
C GLY A 190 12.01 -1.86 20.39
N GLU A 191 11.98 -3.04 21.00
CA GLU A 191 12.77 -3.27 22.24
C GLU A 191 14.26 -3.49 21.98
N ASN A 192 14.65 -4.02 20.83
CA ASN A 192 16.05 -4.37 20.53
C ASN A 192 16.86 -3.31 19.78
N LEU A 193 16.25 -2.20 19.36
CA LEU A 193 16.95 -1.08 18.75
C LEU A 193 17.64 -0.13 19.75
N ASN A 194 17.68 -0.49 21.02
CA ASN A 194 18.26 0.36 22.07
C ASN A 194 19.77 0.66 21.92
N LYS A 195 20.46 -0.08 21.06
CA LYS A 195 21.90 0.12 20.77
C LYS A 195 22.15 1.01 19.57
N GLU A 196 21.15 1.17 18.71
CA GLU A 196 21.27 1.99 17.50
C GLU A 196 20.83 3.43 17.81
N LYS A 197 21.53 4.38 17.21
CA LYS A 197 21.14 5.79 17.32
C LYS A 197 20.02 6.07 16.32
N PRO A 198 18.81 6.51 16.77
CA PRO A 198 17.74 6.86 15.86
C PRO A 198 18.12 8.10 15.05
N GLU A 199 17.69 8.16 13.80
CA GLU A 199 17.77 9.36 12.94
C GLU A 199 16.88 10.48 13.49
N ILE A 200 15.65 10.12 13.86
CA ILE A 200 14.63 11.03 14.36
C ILE A 200 14.11 10.51 15.68
N THR A 201 13.97 11.41 16.66
CA THR A 201 13.30 11.11 17.93
C THR A 201 12.24 12.17 18.18
N TYR A 202 11.00 11.75 18.28
CA TYR A 202 9.86 12.61 18.63
C TYR A 202 9.77 12.68 20.16
N GLN A 203 9.79 13.88 20.71
CA GLN A 203 9.82 14.07 22.18
C GLN A 203 8.45 14.35 22.77
N THR A 204 7.60 15.05 22.04
CA THR A 204 6.27 15.45 22.51
C THR A 204 5.26 15.46 21.36
N TYR A 205 4.02 15.18 21.72
CA TYR A 205 2.87 15.35 20.84
C TYR A 205 1.88 16.28 21.54
N ASP A 206 1.16 17.06 20.77
CA ASP A 206 0.05 17.84 21.30
C ASP A 206 -1.17 16.93 21.61
N LYS A 207 -2.27 17.54 22.09
CA LYS A 207 -3.49 16.80 22.44
C LYS A 207 -4.18 16.14 21.24
N SER A 208 -3.86 16.58 20.02
CA SER A 208 -4.36 16.01 18.77
C SER A 208 -3.44 14.92 18.21
N GLY A 209 -2.25 14.73 18.79
CA GLY A 209 -1.28 13.72 18.35
C GLY A 209 -0.38 14.18 17.19
N CYS A 210 -0.26 15.48 16.95
CA CYS A 210 0.59 16.12 15.94
C CYS A 210 1.84 16.73 16.55
#